data_723fc2be9b8c33e613bce112b753e96e
#
_entry.id   723fc2be9b8c33e613bce112b753e96e
#
_cell.length_a   1.000
_cell.length_b   1.000
_cell.length_c   1.000
_cell.angle_alpha   90.00
_cell.angle_beta   90.00
_cell.angle_gamma   90.00
#
_symmetry.space_group_name_H-M   'P 1'
#
loop_
_entity.id
_entity.type
_entity.pdbx_description
1 polymer ?
#
loop_
_entity_poly.entity_id
_entity_poly.type
_entity_poly.pdbx_seq_one_letter_code
_entity_poly.pdbx_strand_id
1 'polypeptide(L)'
;QLRSESKKDYQSGRVHGYQFEIDPSARAWSGGIYDEARRNWLYPLTQNPLAKTAFKNKEWNKARIEAIGNSIATWINGIPCANIWDDMTPSGFIALQVHAIANVADEGKTVCWKNIRICTTDVERYATTVKAPEINVISNTLSPNEMKDGWQLLWDGKTSEGWRGARLDAFPEKGWVMENGILKVLKSAGAESANGGDIITKQKYKNFILKVDFKITEGANSGIKYFVNPGMNKGAGSAIGCEFQILDDDKHPDAKLGVKGNRKLGSLYDLIPAPSNKLFNKKDFNTAMIIVKDNRVEHWLNGVKLLEYTRQNEMWNALVAYSKYRNWENFGNSEYGNILLQDHGDEVWFKNIKI
;
A
#
# COMPACT_ATOMS: atom_id res chain seq x y z
N GLN A 1 -11.40 -16.70 -15.53
CA GLN A 1 -10.84 -17.08 -14.22
C GLN A 1 -9.78 -18.16 -14.39
N LEU A 2 -8.83 -18.23 -13.49
CA LEU A 2 -7.75 -19.21 -13.47
C LEU A 2 -7.47 -19.67 -12.02
N ARG A 3 -6.95 -20.89 -11.89
CA ARG A 3 -6.74 -21.54 -10.58
C ARG A 3 -7.96 -21.37 -9.68
N SER A 4 -9.14 -21.51 -10.27
CA SER A 4 -10.40 -21.34 -9.58
C SER A 4 -10.85 -22.61 -8.90
N GLU A 5 -11.63 -22.43 -7.86
CA GLU A 5 -12.24 -23.48 -7.08
C GLU A 5 -13.77 -23.29 -7.00
N SER A 6 -14.51 -24.39 -6.76
CA SER A 6 -15.93 -24.37 -6.44
C SER A 6 -16.14 -25.44 -5.36
N LYS A 7 -16.23 -25.01 -4.11
CA LYS A 7 -16.41 -25.89 -2.95
C LYS A 7 -17.81 -25.74 -2.42
N LYS A 8 -18.52 -26.86 -2.19
CA LYS A 8 -19.92 -26.87 -1.76
C LYS A 8 -20.17 -26.07 -0.46
N ASP A 9 -19.21 -26.08 0.44
CA ASP A 9 -19.22 -25.39 1.73
C ASP A 9 -18.77 -23.91 1.64
N TYR A 10 -18.27 -23.48 0.49
CA TYR A 10 -17.87 -22.08 0.26
C TYR A 10 -18.94 -21.33 -0.54
N GLN A 11 -19.69 -20.43 0.10
CA GLN A 11 -20.73 -19.62 -0.53
C GLN A 11 -21.67 -20.43 -1.45
N SER A 12 -22.12 -21.62 -0.98
CA SER A 12 -23.00 -22.52 -1.73
C SER A 12 -22.43 -22.99 -3.09
N GLY A 13 -21.14 -23.19 -3.18
CA GLY A 13 -20.47 -23.66 -4.39
C GLY A 13 -20.09 -22.56 -5.38
N ARG A 14 -20.15 -21.27 -4.97
CA ARG A 14 -19.75 -20.17 -5.81
C ARG A 14 -18.32 -20.35 -6.33
N VAL A 15 -18.13 -20.20 -7.64
CA VAL A 15 -16.80 -20.20 -8.25
C VAL A 15 -16.01 -19.01 -7.71
N HIS A 16 -14.82 -19.25 -7.22
CA HIS A 16 -13.96 -18.24 -6.64
C HIS A 16 -12.50 -18.47 -7.05
N GLY A 17 -11.71 -17.42 -7.05
CA GLY A 17 -10.30 -17.46 -7.45
C GLY A 17 -9.86 -16.28 -8.28
N TYR A 18 -8.65 -16.36 -8.82
CA TYR A 18 -8.09 -15.28 -9.62
C TYR A 18 -8.87 -15.08 -10.93
N GLN A 19 -9.15 -13.84 -11.25
CA GLN A 19 -9.85 -13.45 -12.46
C GLN A 19 -9.00 -12.46 -13.27
N PHE A 20 -8.72 -12.83 -14.50
CA PHE A 20 -8.31 -11.87 -15.52
C PHE A 20 -9.54 -11.06 -15.90
N GLU A 21 -9.55 -9.80 -15.54
CA GLU A 21 -10.70 -8.94 -15.73
C GLU A 21 -10.87 -8.52 -17.18
N ILE A 22 -12.13 -8.44 -17.63
CA ILE A 22 -12.52 -7.82 -18.89
C ILE A 22 -13.48 -6.69 -18.56
N ASP A 23 -12.99 -5.45 -18.59
CA ASP A 23 -13.69 -4.25 -18.20
C ASP A 23 -13.74 -3.25 -19.34
N PRO A 24 -14.82 -3.25 -20.15
CA PRO A 24 -14.99 -2.33 -21.26
C PRO A 24 -15.45 -0.92 -20.83
N SER A 25 -15.63 -0.68 -19.54
CA SER A 25 -16.06 0.62 -19.00
C SER A 25 -14.95 1.68 -19.12
N ALA A 26 -15.31 2.94 -18.86
CA ALA A 26 -14.35 4.06 -18.80
C ALA A 26 -13.25 3.89 -17.74
N ARG A 27 -13.44 3.01 -16.75
CA ARG A 27 -12.43 2.63 -15.77
C ARG A 27 -11.23 1.96 -16.43
N ALA A 28 -11.45 1.18 -17.49
CA ALA A 28 -10.45 0.54 -18.33
C ALA A 28 -9.46 -0.35 -17.52
N TRP A 29 -9.99 -1.28 -16.73
CA TRP A 29 -9.17 -2.21 -15.93
C TRP A 29 -9.06 -3.61 -16.53
N SER A 30 -9.38 -3.75 -17.84
CA SER A 30 -9.14 -5.02 -18.54
C SER A 30 -7.68 -5.45 -18.44
N GLY A 31 -7.45 -6.72 -18.13
CA GLY A 31 -6.12 -7.29 -17.88
C GLY A 31 -5.64 -7.15 -16.42
N GLY A 32 -6.36 -6.41 -15.58
CA GLY A 32 -6.13 -6.41 -14.14
C GLY A 32 -6.47 -7.78 -13.52
N ILE A 33 -6.02 -8.00 -12.28
CA ILE A 33 -6.31 -9.24 -11.55
C ILE A 33 -7.27 -8.92 -10.40
N TYR A 34 -8.44 -9.54 -10.47
CA TYR A 34 -9.45 -9.56 -9.42
C TYR A 34 -9.45 -10.93 -8.73
N ASP A 35 -9.78 -10.99 -7.47
CA ASP A 35 -9.90 -12.24 -6.73
C ASP A 35 -11.38 -12.51 -6.39
N GLU A 36 -12.07 -13.16 -7.33
CA GLU A 36 -13.52 -13.36 -7.31
C GLU A 36 -13.97 -14.08 -6.06
N ALA A 37 -14.96 -13.46 -5.40
CA ALA A 37 -15.60 -13.94 -4.18
C ALA A 37 -14.65 -14.11 -2.97
N ARG A 38 -13.43 -13.53 -2.99
CA ARG A 38 -12.45 -13.60 -1.89
C ARG A 38 -11.93 -12.22 -1.50
N ARG A 39 -10.81 -11.72 -2.11
CA ARG A 39 -10.06 -10.53 -1.68
C ARG A 39 -10.30 -9.30 -2.56
N ASN A 40 -11.16 -9.37 -3.59
CA ASN A 40 -11.42 -8.29 -4.54
C ASN A 40 -10.18 -7.96 -5.41
N TRP A 41 -9.90 -6.69 -5.66
CA TRP A 41 -8.82 -6.26 -6.54
C TRP A 41 -7.43 -6.53 -5.93
N LEU A 42 -6.68 -7.45 -6.53
CA LEU A 42 -5.27 -7.68 -6.21
C LEU A 42 -4.36 -6.78 -7.04
N TYR A 43 -4.73 -6.52 -8.30
CA TYR A 43 -4.00 -5.64 -9.19
C TYR A 43 -4.96 -4.79 -10.04
N PRO A 44 -5.47 -3.67 -9.51
CA PRO A 44 -6.19 -2.68 -10.31
C PRO A 44 -5.21 -1.95 -11.25
N LEU A 45 -5.63 -1.56 -12.47
CA LEU A 45 -4.74 -0.86 -13.42
C LEU A 45 -4.42 0.60 -13.03
N THR A 46 -4.79 1.05 -11.84
CA THR A 46 -4.18 2.24 -11.21
C THR A 46 -2.70 2.03 -10.91
N GLN A 47 -2.29 0.78 -10.66
CA GLN A 47 -0.89 0.39 -10.44
C GLN A 47 -0.07 0.34 -11.74
N ASN A 48 -0.72 0.27 -12.90
CA ASN A 48 -0.09 0.30 -14.22
C ASN A 48 -0.95 1.11 -15.20
N PRO A 49 -0.97 2.43 -15.12
CA PRO A 49 -1.83 3.28 -15.94
C PRO A 49 -1.61 3.13 -17.45
N LEU A 50 -0.40 2.78 -17.89
CA LEU A 50 -0.08 2.57 -19.29
C LEU A 50 -0.87 1.41 -19.92
N ALA A 51 -1.20 0.40 -19.11
CA ALA A 51 -1.96 -0.76 -19.58
C ALA A 51 -3.44 -0.46 -19.86
N LYS A 52 -3.99 0.66 -19.40
CA LYS A 52 -5.39 1.03 -19.62
C LYS A 52 -5.76 1.18 -21.08
N THR A 53 -4.79 1.42 -21.97
CA THR A 53 -4.99 1.55 -23.43
C THR A 53 -4.85 0.22 -24.17
N ALA A 54 -4.50 -0.86 -23.48
CA ALA A 54 -4.23 -2.16 -24.10
C ALA A 54 -5.48 -2.82 -24.69
N PHE A 55 -6.63 -2.68 -24.03
CA PHE A 55 -7.90 -3.29 -24.44
C PHE A 55 -8.64 -2.39 -25.44
N LYS A 56 -9.09 -3.02 -26.53
CA LYS A 56 -9.86 -2.35 -27.60
C LYS A 56 -11.29 -2.85 -27.60
N ASN A 57 -12.23 -1.97 -27.27
CA ASN A 57 -13.65 -2.29 -27.27
C ASN A 57 -14.14 -2.67 -28.69
N LYS A 58 -15.04 -3.67 -28.77
CA LYS A 58 -15.66 -4.15 -29.99
C LYS A 58 -14.69 -4.78 -31.00
N GLU A 59 -13.44 -5.04 -30.59
CA GLU A 59 -12.45 -5.73 -31.41
C GLU A 59 -12.05 -7.06 -30.75
N TRP A 60 -11.42 -7.94 -31.51
CA TRP A 60 -10.76 -9.11 -30.96
C TRP A 60 -9.47 -8.70 -30.25
N ASN A 61 -9.36 -9.04 -28.99
CA ASN A 61 -8.18 -8.80 -28.18
C ASN A 61 -7.47 -10.11 -27.89
N LYS A 62 -6.14 -10.13 -27.95
CA LYS A 62 -5.32 -11.27 -27.55
C LYS A 62 -4.99 -11.15 -26.08
N ALA A 63 -5.59 -12.02 -25.26
CA ALA A 63 -5.25 -12.16 -23.85
C ALA A 63 -4.15 -13.21 -23.66
N ARG A 64 -3.21 -12.94 -22.77
CA ARG A 64 -2.21 -13.90 -22.28
C ARG A 64 -2.17 -13.85 -20.77
N ILE A 65 -2.09 -15.03 -20.14
CA ILE A 65 -1.95 -15.19 -18.70
C ILE A 65 -0.81 -16.18 -18.48
N GLU A 66 0.12 -15.85 -17.60
CA GLU A 66 1.15 -16.77 -17.11
C GLU A 66 0.96 -16.97 -15.62
N ALA A 67 0.79 -18.20 -15.18
CA ALA A 67 0.66 -18.59 -13.78
C ALA A 67 1.70 -19.67 -13.48
N ILE A 68 2.91 -19.24 -13.07
CA ILE A 68 4.08 -20.09 -12.87
C ILE A 68 4.52 -19.97 -11.40
N GLY A 69 4.44 -21.05 -10.64
CA GLY A 69 4.64 -20.98 -9.18
C GLY A 69 3.70 -19.95 -8.57
N ASN A 70 4.21 -19.06 -7.75
CA ASN A 70 3.43 -17.98 -7.12
C ASN A 70 3.27 -16.73 -8.01
N SER A 71 3.94 -16.67 -9.17
CA SER A 71 3.82 -15.53 -10.10
C SER A 71 2.59 -15.70 -10.98
N ILE A 72 1.73 -14.67 -11.02
CA ILE A 72 0.62 -14.56 -11.96
C ILE A 72 0.75 -13.23 -12.70
N ALA A 73 0.93 -13.30 -14.03
CA ALA A 73 1.11 -12.12 -14.86
C ALA A 73 0.16 -12.16 -16.06
N THR A 74 -0.26 -10.98 -16.52
CA THR A 74 -1.27 -10.81 -17.57
C THR A 74 -0.83 -9.82 -18.63
N TRP A 75 -1.29 -10.05 -19.87
CA TRP A 75 -1.09 -9.16 -21.02
C TRP A 75 -2.35 -9.07 -21.85
N ILE A 76 -2.56 -7.91 -22.46
CA ILE A 76 -3.54 -7.70 -23.54
C ILE A 76 -2.80 -7.13 -24.75
N ASN A 77 -2.97 -7.76 -25.92
CA ASN A 77 -2.36 -7.34 -27.18
C ASN A 77 -0.83 -7.15 -27.11
N GLY A 78 -0.17 -7.95 -26.25
CA GLY A 78 1.27 -7.89 -25.99
C GLY A 78 1.69 -6.82 -24.98
N ILE A 79 0.78 -6.00 -24.46
CA ILE A 79 1.06 -5.00 -23.43
C ILE A 79 0.93 -5.65 -22.06
N PRO A 80 1.96 -5.61 -21.19
CA PRO A 80 1.90 -6.11 -19.81
C PRO A 80 0.86 -5.33 -19.00
N CYS A 81 -0.09 -6.04 -18.37
CA CYS A 81 -1.19 -5.42 -17.63
C CYS A 81 -1.01 -5.53 -16.12
N ALA A 82 -0.89 -6.73 -15.60
CA ALA A 82 -0.73 -6.99 -14.18
C ALA A 82 0.34 -8.05 -13.92
N ASN A 83 0.90 -8.03 -12.71
CA ASN A 83 1.85 -9.03 -12.23
C ASN A 83 1.76 -9.09 -10.71
N ILE A 84 1.39 -10.26 -10.17
CA ILE A 84 1.32 -10.49 -8.73
C ILE A 84 2.19 -11.67 -8.31
N TRP A 85 2.65 -11.62 -7.07
CA TRP A 85 3.24 -12.74 -6.34
C TRP A 85 2.27 -13.15 -5.24
N ASP A 86 1.67 -14.35 -5.36
CA ASP A 86 0.64 -14.85 -4.45
C ASP A 86 0.60 -16.38 -4.40
N ASP A 87 0.38 -16.95 -3.23
CA ASP A 87 0.42 -18.38 -2.97
C ASP A 87 -0.93 -19.01 -2.59
N MET A 88 -2.01 -18.21 -2.56
CA MET A 88 -3.29 -18.65 -2.00
C MET A 88 -3.88 -19.86 -2.73
N THR A 89 -3.77 -19.93 -4.06
CA THR A 89 -4.33 -21.03 -4.83
C THR A 89 -3.33 -21.50 -5.90
N PRO A 90 -2.55 -22.54 -5.62
CA PRO A 90 -1.48 -23.00 -6.53
C PRO A 90 -2.01 -23.71 -7.77
N SER A 91 -3.21 -24.28 -7.72
CA SER A 91 -3.85 -25.02 -8.81
C SER A 91 -5.37 -24.86 -8.78
N GLY A 92 -6.03 -25.17 -9.88
CA GLY A 92 -7.49 -25.09 -10.01
C GLY A 92 -7.90 -25.10 -11.47
N PHE A 93 -9.20 -25.00 -11.74
CA PHE A 93 -9.72 -25.02 -13.10
C PHE A 93 -9.70 -23.60 -13.75
N ILE A 94 -9.90 -23.59 -15.05
CA ILE A 94 -10.12 -22.36 -15.84
C ILE A 94 -11.60 -22.24 -16.10
N ALA A 95 -12.16 -21.03 -15.91
CA ALA A 95 -13.56 -20.73 -16.18
C ALA A 95 -13.73 -19.48 -17.03
N LEU A 96 -14.74 -19.50 -17.89
CA LEU A 96 -15.24 -18.32 -18.59
C LEU A 96 -16.47 -17.83 -17.83
N GLN A 97 -16.46 -16.56 -17.41
CA GLN A 97 -17.54 -16.01 -16.60
C GLN A 97 -18.71 -15.55 -17.47
N VAL A 98 -19.92 -15.90 -17.04
CA VAL A 98 -21.15 -15.23 -17.48
C VAL A 98 -21.59 -14.35 -16.32
N HIS A 99 -21.54 -13.03 -16.53
CA HIS A 99 -21.90 -12.06 -15.50
C HIS A 99 -23.43 -11.86 -15.47
N ALA A 100 -23.98 -11.67 -14.27
CA ALA A 100 -25.38 -11.32 -14.13
C ALA A 100 -25.69 -9.97 -14.78
N ILE A 101 -26.79 -9.87 -15.49
CA ILE A 101 -27.28 -8.64 -16.10
C ILE A 101 -28.17 -7.95 -15.08
N ALA A 102 -27.69 -6.86 -14.48
CA ALA A 102 -28.42 -6.09 -13.49
C ALA A 102 -29.31 -4.99 -14.12
N ASN A 103 -29.04 -4.61 -15.37
CA ASN A 103 -29.72 -3.52 -16.06
C ASN A 103 -30.22 -3.98 -17.42
N VAL A 104 -31.50 -3.77 -17.71
CA VAL A 104 -32.14 -4.09 -19.02
C VAL A 104 -31.38 -3.47 -20.21
N ALA A 105 -30.75 -2.31 -20.03
CA ALA A 105 -29.91 -1.68 -21.05
C ALA A 105 -28.67 -2.50 -21.43
N ASP A 106 -28.31 -3.52 -20.67
CA ASP A 106 -27.19 -4.42 -20.90
C ASP A 106 -27.62 -5.75 -21.56
N GLU A 107 -28.92 -5.97 -21.77
CA GLU A 107 -29.43 -7.14 -22.51
C GLU A 107 -28.88 -7.18 -23.93
N GLY A 108 -28.50 -8.38 -24.36
CA GLY A 108 -27.93 -8.62 -25.70
C GLY A 108 -26.46 -8.27 -25.85
N LYS A 109 -25.81 -7.73 -24.81
CA LYS A 109 -24.35 -7.59 -24.82
C LYS A 109 -23.67 -8.96 -24.72
N THR A 110 -22.69 -9.20 -25.59
CA THR A 110 -22.02 -10.50 -25.69
C THR A 110 -20.54 -10.36 -25.46
N VAL A 111 -19.95 -11.40 -24.88
CA VAL A 111 -18.50 -11.64 -24.84
C VAL A 111 -18.23 -12.91 -25.64
N CYS A 112 -17.34 -12.83 -26.60
CA CYS A 112 -17.00 -13.94 -27.48
C CYS A 112 -15.56 -14.42 -27.21
N TRP A 113 -15.37 -15.72 -27.26
CA TRP A 113 -14.09 -16.38 -27.02
C TRP A 113 -13.70 -17.22 -28.24
N LYS A 114 -12.42 -17.22 -28.61
CA LYS A 114 -11.87 -18.11 -29.64
C LYS A 114 -10.40 -18.42 -29.38
N ASN A 115 -9.90 -19.47 -29.99
CA ASN A 115 -8.49 -19.86 -29.98
C ASN A 115 -7.92 -20.03 -28.55
N ILE A 116 -8.72 -20.61 -27.64
CA ILE A 116 -8.31 -20.87 -26.27
C ILE A 116 -7.25 -21.98 -26.29
N ARG A 117 -6.07 -21.69 -25.73
CA ARG A 117 -4.94 -22.60 -25.65
C ARG A 117 -4.36 -22.57 -24.26
N ILE A 118 -3.87 -23.71 -23.78
CA ILE A 118 -3.14 -23.82 -22.51
C ILE A 118 -1.86 -24.62 -22.74
N CYS A 119 -0.80 -24.24 -22.03
CA CYS A 119 0.42 -25.00 -21.91
C CYS A 119 0.62 -25.32 -20.41
N THR A 120 0.87 -26.58 -20.07
CA THR A 120 1.06 -27.06 -18.69
C THR A 120 2.37 -27.82 -18.50
N THR A 121 3.17 -27.95 -19.56
CA THR A 121 4.46 -28.65 -19.54
C THR A 121 5.55 -27.67 -19.98
N ASP A 122 6.70 -27.70 -19.29
CA ASP A 122 7.87 -26.84 -19.58
C ASP A 122 7.50 -25.35 -19.72
N VAL A 123 6.59 -24.87 -18.88
CA VAL A 123 5.98 -23.53 -18.99
C VAL A 123 7.01 -22.41 -18.88
N GLU A 124 8.11 -22.63 -18.18
CA GLU A 124 9.22 -21.68 -18.02
C GLU A 124 9.87 -21.29 -19.36
N ARG A 125 9.87 -22.21 -20.33
CA ARG A 125 10.41 -21.94 -21.69
C ARG A 125 9.61 -20.89 -22.45
N TYR A 126 8.36 -20.68 -22.04
CA TYR A 126 7.44 -19.73 -22.67
C TYR A 126 7.24 -18.48 -21.81
N ALA A 127 7.86 -18.42 -20.64
CA ALA A 127 7.72 -17.29 -19.75
C ALA A 127 8.22 -15.99 -20.40
N THR A 128 7.42 -14.93 -20.27
CA THR A 128 7.76 -13.61 -20.80
C THR A 128 8.60 -12.85 -19.77
N THR A 129 9.73 -12.28 -20.21
CA THR A 129 10.61 -11.49 -19.34
C THR A 129 10.06 -10.09 -19.09
N VAL A 130 9.33 -9.51 -20.05
CA VAL A 130 8.72 -8.19 -19.91
C VAL A 130 7.37 -8.31 -19.22
N LYS A 131 7.29 -7.91 -17.96
CA LYS A 131 6.09 -7.95 -17.11
C LYS A 131 5.75 -6.55 -16.60
N ALA A 132 4.52 -6.39 -16.12
CA ALA A 132 4.13 -5.22 -15.34
C ALA A 132 4.91 -5.18 -14.01
N PRO A 133 4.99 -4.02 -13.34
CA PRO A 133 5.54 -3.94 -11.98
C PRO A 133 4.87 -4.97 -11.07
N GLU A 134 5.66 -5.69 -10.27
CA GLU A 134 5.14 -6.74 -9.40
C GLU A 134 4.48 -6.17 -8.15
N ILE A 135 3.34 -6.75 -7.74
CA ILE A 135 2.74 -6.57 -6.42
C ILE A 135 2.84 -7.89 -5.67
N ASN A 136 3.54 -7.90 -4.54
CA ASN A 136 3.54 -9.01 -3.61
C ASN A 136 2.27 -8.92 -2.74
N VAL A 137 1.39 -9.90 -2.88
CA VAL A 137 0.11 -9.99 -2.15
C VAL A 137 0.25 -10.75 -0.84
N ILE A 138 1.32 -11.54 -0.68
CA ILE A 138 1.57 -12.33 0.53
C ILE A 138 2.05 -11.39 1.64
N SER A 139 1.22 -11.23 2.66
CA SER A 139 1.49 -10.27 3.73
C SER A 139 2.77 -10.59 4.50
N ASN A 140 3.54 -9.54 4.82
CA ASN A 140 4.76 -9.58 5.61
C ASN A 140 5.82 -10.55 5.05
N THR A 141 5.91 -10.61 3.73
CA THR A 141 6.93 -11.39 3.03
C THR A 141 7.60 -10.54 1.95
N LEU A 142 8.70 -11.03 1.43
CA LEU A 142 9.33 -10.50 0.23
C LEU A 142 9.21 -11.53 -0.90
N SER A 143 8.84 -11.07 -2.09
CA SER A 143 8.95 -11.89 -3.29
C SER A 143 10.42 -12.07 -3.68
N PRO A 144 10.77 -13.07 -4.51
CA PRO A 144 12.12 -13.22 -5.03
C PRO A 144 12.62 -11.97 -5.78
N ASN A 145 11.73 -11.23 -6.48
CA ASN A 145 12.10 -9.99 -7.15
C ASN A 145 12.39 -8.89 -6.13
N GLU A 146 11.57 -8.74 -5.10
CA GLU A 146 11.82 -7.78 -4.03
C GLU A 146 13.14 -8.05 -3.32
N MET A 147 13.45 -9.31 -3.00
CA MET A 147 14.75 -9.69 -2.42
C MET A 147 15.92 -9.34 -3.35
N LYS A 148 15.79 -9.62 -4.64
CA LYS A 148 16.80 -9.29 -5.66
C LYS A 148 17.01 -7.77 -5.79
N ASP A 149 15.93 -6.98 -5.66
CA ASP A 149 15.98 -5.53 -5.73
C ASP A 149 16.47 -4.88 -4.43
N GLY A 150 16.79 -5.69 -3.41
CA GLY A 150 17.40 -5.25 -2.15
C GLY A 150 16.40 -4.85 -1.07
N TRP A 151 15.10 -5.12 -1.24
CA TRP A 151 14.10 -4.89 -0.20
C TRP A 151 14.38 -5.71 1.05
N GLN A 152 14.10 -5.13 2.20
CA GLN A 152 14.18 -5.77 3.52
C GLN A 152 12.86 -5.57 4.26
N LEU A 153 12.40 -6.61 4.96
CA LEU A 153 11.28 -6.48 5.89
C LEU A 153 11.75 -5.71 7.12
N LEU A 154 11.02 -4.67 7.47
CA LEU A 154 11.18 -4.00 8.78
C LEU A 154 10.32 -4.67 9.85
N TRP A 155 9.32 -5.45 9.46
CA TRP A 155 8.49 -6.23 10.36
C TRP A 155 8.08 -7.57 9.73
N ASP A 156 8.28 -8.64 10.47
CA ASP A 156 8.07 -10.03 10.04
C ASP A 156 6.62 -10.53 10.18
N GLY A 157 5.71 -9.68 10.68
CA GLY A 157 4.32 -10.05 10.95
C GLY A 157 4.08 -10.78 12.28
N LYS A 158 5.11 -10.97 13.12
CA LYS A 158 5.04 -11.83 14.31
C LYS A 158 5.74 -11.26 15.54
N THR A 159 6.95 -10.71 15.36
CA THR A 159 7.81 -10.31 16.48
C THR A 159 8.07 -8.80 16.51
N SER A 160 8.57 -8.31 17.62
CA SER A 160 9.02 -6.92 17.74
C SER A 160 10.49 -6.72 17.36
N GLU A 161 11.11 -7.72 16.75
CA GLU A 161 12.51 -7.62 16.36
C GLU A 161 12.74 -6.44 15.39
N GLY A 162 13.83 -5.72 15.58
CA GLY A 162 14.12 -4.50 14.83
C GLY A 162 13.43 -3.23 15.32
N TRP A 163 12.49 -3.34 16.29
CA TRP A 163 11.73 -2.21 16.83
C TRP A 163 11.95 -2.03 18.32
N ARG A 164 11.77 -0.81 18.81
CA ARG A 164 11.71 -0.42 20.24
C ARG A 164 10.80 0.77 20.44
N GLY A 165 10.41 1.07 21.65
CA GLY A 165 9.74 2.34 21.96
C GLY A 165 10.67 3.53 21.66
N ALA A 166 10.11 4.65 21.22
CA ALA A 166 10.89 5.84 20.91
C ALA A 166 11.70 6.35 22.11
N ARG A 167 11.20 6.09 23.32
CA ARG A 167 11.81 6.49 24.60
C ARG A 167 12.19 5.31 25.49
N LEU A 168 12.16 4.10 24.95
CA LEU A 168 12.47 2.85 25.64
C LEU A 168 13.61 2.13 24.91
N ASP A 169 14.33 1.30 25.63
CA ASP A 169 15.35 0.42 25.03
C ASP A 169 14.74 -0.87 24.45
N ALA A 170 13.54 -1.24 24.93
CA ALA A 170 12.77 -2.39 24.46
C ALA A 170 11.47 -1.95 23.74
N PHE A 171 10.78 -2.90 23.13
CA PHE A 171 9.44 -2.71 22.59
C PHE A 171 8.44 -2.45 23.75
N PRO A 172 7.42 -1.57 23.58
CA PRO A 172 6.44 -1.29 24.63
C PRO A 172 5.68 -2.56 25.05
N GLU A 173 5.48 -2.72 26.38
CA GLU A 173 4.71 -3.85 26.92
C GLU A 173 3.20 -3.71 26.74
N LYS A 174 2.72 -2.51 26.43
CA LYS A 174 1.30 -2.18 26.22
C LYS A 174 1.12 -1.20 25.08
N GLY A 175 -0.13 -1.01 24.64
CA GLY A 175 -0.48 -0.03 23.59
C GLY A 175 -0.26 -0.54 22.16
N TRP A 176 0.52 -1.59 21.99
CA TRP A 176 0.77 -2.25 20.72
C TRP A 176 0.47 -3.74 20.81
N VAL A 177 -0.19 -4.30 19.79
CA VAL A 177 -0.49 -5.73 19.67
C VAL A 177 -0.07 -6.23 18.30
N MET A 178 0.51 -7.44 18.29
CA MET A 178 0.88 -8.19 17.08
C MET A 178 0.00 -9.42 17.00
N GLU A 179 -0.95 -9.43 16.08
CA GLU A 179 -1.88 -10.55 15.90
C GLU A 179 -2.26 -10.73 14.43
N ASN A 180 -2.35 -11.96 13.98
CA ASN A 180 -2.78 -12.32 12.61
C ASN A 180 -2.00 -11.57 11.51
N GLY A 181 -0.69 -11.33 11.71
CA GLY A 181 0.13 -10.59 10.76
C GLY A 181 -0.18 -9.09 10.70
N ILE A 182 -0.81 -8.54 11.74
CA ILE A 182 -1.13 -7.11 11.86
C ILE A 182 -0.46 -6.56 13.12
N LEU A 183 0.25 -5.45 12.96
CA LEU A 183 0.76 -4.63 14.04
C LEU A 183 -0.26 -3.52 14.32
N LYS A 184 -0.84 -3.51 15.50
CA LYS A 184 -1.98 -2.67 15.85
C LYS A 184 -1.63 -1.72 16.99
N VAL A 185 -1.95 -0.44 16.83
CA VAL A 185 -2.07 0.52 17.94
C VAL A 185 -3.42 0.31 18.61
N LEU A 186 -3.43 0.12 19.92
CA LEU A 186 -4.67 0.00 20.68
C LEU A 186 -5.26 1.37 20.99
N LYS A 187 -6.57 1.49 20.85
CA LYS A 187 -7.28 2.70 21.25
C LYS A 187 -7.06 2.98 22.73
N SER A 188 -6.75 4.22 23.06
CA SER A 188 -6.60 4.73 24.41
C SER A 188 -7.45 5.99 24.60
N ALA A 189 -7.42 6.61 25.77
CA ALA A 189 -8.23 7.79 26.08
C ALA A 189 -7.75 9.09 25.39
N GLY A 190 -7.05 9.00 24.25
CA GLY A 190 -6.81 10.13 23.33
C GLY A 190 -5.60 11.01 23.64
N ALA A 191 -4.70 10.59 24.53
CA ALA A 191 -3.45 11.31 24.70
C ALA A 191 -2.36 10.74 23.79
N GLU A 192 -1.75 11.60 22.96
CA GLU A 192 -0.65 11.25 22.07
C GLU A 192 0.51 10.59 22.83
N SER A 193 0.96 9.44 22.37
CA SER A 193 2.06 8.65 22.93
C SER A 193 1.88 8.24 24.41
N ALA A 194 0.64 8.14 24.91
CA ALA A 194 0.39 7.90 26.33
C ALA A 194 0.17 6.43 26.68
N ASN A 195 -0.21 5.59 25.72
CA ASN A 195 -0.53 4.17 25.96
C ASN A 195 0.48 3.21 25.32
N GLY A 196 1.73 3.33 25.63
CA GLY A 196 2.82 2.56 25.04
C GLY A 196 3.80 3.46 24.30
N GLY A 197 3.27 4.52 23.69
CA GLY A 197 4.05 5.50 22.96
C GLY A 197 4.45 5.03 21.56
N ASP A 198 5.12 5.89 20.85
CA ASP A 198 5.62 5.62 19.50
C ASP A 198 6.65 4.50 19.51
N ILE A 199 6.67 3.73 18.44
CA ILE A 199 7.73 2.76 18.17
C ILE A 199 8.64 3.23 17.03
N ILE A 200 9.93 2.93 17.17
CA ILE A 200 10.94 3.28 16.16
C ILE A 200 11.77 2.06 15.78
N THR A 201 12.30 2.08 14.55
CA THR A 201 13.31 1.11 14.13
C THR A 201 14.57 1.28 14.99
N LYS A 202 15.25 0.18 15.31
CA LYS A 202 16.59 0.23 15.97
C LYS A 202 17.63 0.81 15.02
N GLN A 203 17.51 0.48 13.73
CA GLN A 203 18.38 1.00 12.65
C GLN A 203 17.94 2.41 12.22
N LYS A 204 18.91 3.20 11.75
CA LYS A 204 18.70 4.51 11.13
C LYS A 204 18.94 4.45 9.63
N TYR A 205 18.22 5.26 8.87
CA TYR A 205 18.25 5.28 7.42
C TYR A 205 18.54 6.69 6.89
N LYS A 206 19.20 6.76 5.73
CA LYS A 206 19.51 7.99 4.99
C LYS A 206 18.74 8.05 3.68
N ASN A 207 19.07 7.16 2.74
CA ASN A 207 18.40 6.99 1.46
C ASN A 207 17.60 5.70 1.51
N PHE A 208 16.32 5.73 1.14
CA PHE A 208 15.45 4.57 1.21
C PHE A 208 14.18 4.74 0.37
N ILE A 209 13.56 3.61 0.08
CA ILE A 209 12.15 3.54 -0.31
C ILE A 209 11.44 2.75 0.79
N LEU A 210 10.56 3.38 1.54
CA LEU A 210 9.75 2.74 2.59
C LEU A 210 8.34 2.48 2.06
N LYS A 211 7.84 1.26 2.23
CA LYS A 211 6.42 0.92 2.03
C LYS A 211 5.81 0.46 3.34
N VAL A 212 4.61 0.91 3.62
CA VAL A 212 3.83 0.54 4.81
C VAL A 212 2.37 0.45 4.40
N ASP A 213 1.76 -0.71 4.61
CA ASP A 213 0.31 -0.82 4.50
C ASP A 213 -0.32 -0.44 5.83
N PHE A 214 -1.29 0.47 5.79
CA PHE A 214 -2.01 0.95 6.96
C PHE A 214 -3.53 0.95 6.75
N LYS A 215 -4.26 0.76 7.82
CA LYS A 215 -5.72 0.91 7.87
C LYS A 215 -6.09 1.68 9.13
N ILE A 216 -7.11 2.53 9.06
CA ILE A 216 -7.54 3.38 10.18
C ILE A 216 -8.99 3.09 10.56
N THR A 217 -9.33 3.35 11.80
CA THR A 217 -10.70 3.46 12.27
C THR A 217 -11.27 4.86 12.01
N GLU A 218 -12.59 5.01 12.15
CA GLU A 218 -13.25 6.31 12.01
C GLU A 218 -12.71 7.32 13.02
N GLY A 219 -12.33 8.49 12.53
CA GLY A 219 -11.77 9.57 13.34
C GLY A 219 -10.32 9.35 13.80
N ALA A 220 -9.62 8.33 13.30
CA ALA A 220 -8.27 8.03 13.77
C ALA A 220 -7.21 9.01 13.26
N ASN A 221 -6.16 9.14 14.07
CA ASN A 221 -4.92 9.85 13.81
C ASN A 221 -3.71 8.96 14.11
N SER A 222 -2.73 8.99 13.23
CA SER A 222 -1.42 8.36 13.37
C SER A 222 -0.45 9.01 12.38
N GLY A 223 0.78 8.49 12.27
CA GLY A 223 1.78 8.97 11.33
C GLY A 223 2.89 7.97 11.10
N ILE A 224 3.50 8.06 9.92
CA ILE A 224 4.76 7.40 9.62
C ILE A 224 5.82 8.49 9.58
N LYS A 225 6.71 8.50 10.59
CA LYS A 225 7.77 9.51 10.64
C LYS A 225 9.10 8.93 10.19
N TYR A 226 9.92 9.79 9.64
CA TYR A 226 11.26 9.46 9.18
C TYR A 226 12.22 10.59 9.50
N PHE A 227 13.53 10.32 9.46
CA PHE A 227 14.56 11.17 10.05
C PHE A 227 14.28 11.51 11.51
N VAL A 228 13.68 10.54 12.23
CA VAL A 228 13.36 10.73 13.65
C VAL A 228 14.64 10.78 14.47
N ASN A 229 14.72 11.81 15.33
CA ASN A 229 15.73 11.92 16.37
C ASN A 229 15.06 11.86 17.74
N PRO A 230 15.12 10.71 18.44
CA PRO A 230 14.46 10.57 19.76
C PRO A 230 14.98 11.54 20.82
N GLY A 231 16.19 12.04 20.65
CA GLY A 231 16.81 13.03 21.56
C GLY A 231 16.29 14.46 21.40
N MET A 232 15.59 14.76 20.30
CA MET A 232 15.10 16.10 20.03
C MET A 232 13.92 16.50 20.91
N ASN A 233 12.98 15.58 21.18
CA ASN A 233 11.89 15.77 22.14
C ASN A 233 11.98 14.78 23.30
N LYS A 234 12.37 15.24 24.47
CA LYS A 234 12.43 14.44 25.71
C LYS A 234 11.18 14.60 26.59
N GLY A 235 10.29 15.53 26.24
CA GLY A 235 9.05 15.80 26.94
C GLY A 235 7.89 14.87 26.54
N ALA A 236 6.66 15.27 26.86
CA ALA A 236 5.44 14.56 26.45
C ALA A 236 5.20 14.65 24.94
N GLY A 237 4.32 13.78 24.41
CA GLY A 237 3.96 13.73 23.01
C GLY A 237 4.91 12.87 22.17
N SER A 238 4.76 12.90 20.86
CA SER A 238 5.48 12.08 19.90
C SER A 238 6.94 12.52 19.72
N ALA A 239 7.81 11.59 19.33
CA ALA A 239 9.17 11.90 18.92
C ALA A 239 9.15 12.69 17.59
N ILE A 240 10.16 13.54 17.38
CA ILE A 240 10.22 14.52 16.30
C ILE A 240 10.91 13.94 15.05
N GLY A 241 10.28 14.13 13.91
CA GLY A 241 10.77 13.77 12.57
C GLY A 241 9.84 14.33 11.48
N CYS A 242 10.24 14.23 10.22
CA CYS A 242 9.34 14.47 9.09
C CYS A 242 8.23 13.40 9.10
N GLU A 243 7.01 13.76 8.72
CA GLU A 243 5.86 12.88 8.92
C GLU A 243 4.98 12.78 7.67
N PHE A 244 4.76 11.56 7.22
CA PHE A 244 3.64 11.20 6.35
C PHE A 244 2.41 11.05 7.24
N GLN A 245 1.48 12.00 7.16
CA GLN A 245 0.29 12.01 8.00
C GLN A 245 -0.67 10.89 7.66
N ILE A 246 -1.16 10.20 8.68
CA ILE A 246 -2.26 9.23 8.59
C ILE A 246 -3.44 9.79 9.39
N LEU A 247 -4.53 10.15 8.71
CA LEU A 247 -5.66 10.84 9.33
C LEU A 247 -6.99 10.47 8.67
N ASP A 248 -8.06 10.40 9.44
CA ASP A 248 -9.41 10.51 8.89
C ASP A 248 -9.73 11.99 8.63
N ASP A 249 -9.56 12.42 7.39
CA ASP A 249 -9.73 13.82 6.96
C ASP A 249 -11.13 14.38 7.22
N ASP A 250 -12.14 13.52 7.32
CA ASP A 250 -13.54 13.94 7.49
C ASP A 250 -13.93 14.06 8.97
N LYS A 251 -13.37 13.24 9.84
CA LYS A 251 -13.82 13.09 11.22
C LYS A 251 -12.84 13.64 12.25
N HIS A 252 -11.54 13.52 12.03
CA HIS A 252 -10.56 13.97 13.01
C HIS A 252 -10.45 15.51 13.04
N PRO A 253 -10.46 16.15 14.23
CA PRO A 253 -10.44 17.62 14.33
C PRO A 253 -9.17 18.27 13.76
N ASP A 254 -8.02 17.58 13.79
CA ASP A 254 -6.75 18.10 13.26
C ASP A 254 -6.78 18.39 11.75
N ALA A 255 -7.68 17.70 11.00
CA ALA A 255 -7.89 17.97 9.57
C ALA A 255 -8.32 19.41 9.25
N LYS A 256 -8.89 20.12 10.24
CA LYS A 256 -9.36 21.50 10.14
C LYS A 256 -8.29 22.51 10.58
N LEU A 257 -7.21 22.03 11.15
CA LEU A 257 -6.10 22.85 11.65
C LEU A 257 -5.00 22.98 10.60
N GLY A 258 -3.97 23.76 10.92
CA GLY A 258 -2.86 24.03 10.01
C GLY A 258 -3.23 25.00 8.88
N VAL A 259 -2.51 24.94 7.78
CA VAL A 259 -2.64 25.86 6.65
C VAL A 259 -2.94 25.06 5.37
N LYS A 260 -4.02 25.44 4.65
CA LYS A 260 -4.42 24.85 3.37
C LYS A 260 -4.53 23.30 3.39
N GLY A 261 -4.85 22.70 4.57
CA GLY A 261 -4.99 21.26 4.69
C GLY A 261 -3.67 20.48 4.85
N ASN A 262 -2.60 21.12 5.25
CA ASN A 262 -1.28 20.51 5.43
C ASN A 262 -1.19 19.54 6.62
N ARG A 263 -2.33 19.26 7.31
CA ARG A 263 -2.45 18.23 8.35
C ARG A 263 -3.34 17.06 7.95
N LYS A 264 -3.77 17.01 6.69
CA LYS A 264 -4.57 15.93 6.15
C LYS A 264 -3.72 14.73 5.73
N LEU A 265 -4.39 13.59 5.56
CA LEU A 265 -3.77 12.32 5.12
C LEU A 265 -2.79 12.52 3.97
N GLY A 266 -1.59 11.93 4.08
CA GLY A 266 -0.53 11.95 3.07
C GLY A 266 0.26 13.25 2.97
N SER A 267 -0.14 14.30 3.69
CA SER A 267 0.63 15.54 3.77
C SER A 267 2.00 15.30 4.43
N LEU A 268 2.97 16.14 4.10
CA LEU A 268 4.08 16.37 5.01
C LEU A 268 3.53 17.23 6.15
N TYR A 269 3.25 16.60 7.27
CA TYR A 269 2.46 17.15 8.37
C TYR A 269 2.91 18.54 8.77
N ASP A 270 1.94 19.48 8.83
CA ASP A 270 2.08 20.89 9.18
C ASP A 270 2.99 21.73 8.25
N LEU A 271 3.46 21.14 7.13
CA LEU A 271 4.36 21.79 6.17
C LEU A 271 3.76 21.87 4.77
N ILE A 272 3.56 20.71 4.10
CA ILE A 272 3.11 20.66 2.71
C ILE A 272 1.83 19.84 2.59
N PRO A 273 0.73 20.40 2.06
CA PRO A 273 -0.52 19.69 1.90
C PRO A 273 -0.46 18.62 0.80
N ALA A 274 -1.09 17.47 1.02
CA ALA A 274 -1.41 16.52 -0.02
C ALA A 274 -2.63 17.00 -0.84
N PRO A 275 -2.78 16.56 -2.11
CA PRO A 275 -3.97 16.83 -2.93
C PRO A 275 -5.26 16.36 -2.25
N SER A 276 -6.36 17.07 -2.49
CA SER A 276 -7.67 16.71 -1.91
C SER A 276 -8.31 15.48 -2.57
N ASN A 277 -8.00 15.21 -3.84
CA ASN A 277 -8.55 14.12 -4.65
C ASN A 277 -7.73 12.83 -4.60
N LYS A 278 -7.05 12.57 -3.50
CA LYS A 278 -6.23 11.36 -3.31
C LYS A 278 -7.08 10.08 -3.26
N LEU A 279 -6.53 9.00 -3.80
CA LEU A 279 -7.16 7.67 -3.74
C LEU A 279 -6.95 7.08 -2.35
N PHE A 280 -8.01 7.01 -1.56
CA PHE A 280 -8.00 6.44 -0.21
C PHE A 280 -9.19 5.50 0.01
N ASN A 281 -8.89 4.26 0.41
CA ASN A 281 -9.91 3.28 0.78
C ASN A 281 -10.12 3.30 2.29
N LYS A 282 -11.25 3.87 2.75
CA LYS A 282 -11.58 3.96 4.18
C LYS A 282 -11.87 2.61 4.85
N LYS A 283 -12.20 1.58 4.05
CA LYS A 283 -12.66 0.28 4.58
C LYS A 283 -11.56 -0.76 4.63
N ASP A 284 -10.43 -0.53 3.96
CA ASP A 284 -9.37 -1.51 3.80
C ASP A 284 -7.99 -0.88 3.92
N PHE A 285 -6.95 -1.71 3.83
CA PHE A 285 -5.57 -1.26 3.85
C PHE A 285 -5.24 -0.37 2.66
N ASN A 286 -4.40 0.61 2.92
CA ASN A 286 -3.83 1.53 1.95
C ASN A 286 -2.30 1.47 2.05
N THR A 287 -1.60 1.61 0.93
CA THR A 287 -0.14 1.61 0.90
C THR A 287 0.40 3.03 0.90
N ALA A 288 1.06 3.43 1.97
CA ALA A 288 1.94 4.60 1.99
C ALA A 288 3.31 4.21 1.43
N MET A 289 3.89 5.05 0.57
CA MET A 289 5.27 4.90 0.14
C MET A 289 5.99 6.24 0.29
N ILE A 290 7.16 6.19 0.90
CA ILE A 290 8.05 7.34 1.10
C ILE A 290 9.36 7.03 0.39
N ILE A 291 9.74 7.89 -0.57
CA ILE A 291 11.00 7.76 -1.30
C ILE A 291 11.92 8.88 -0.83
N VAL A 292 13.10 8.51 -0.36
CA VAL A 292 14.16 9.46 0.02
C VAL A 292 15.40 9.17 -0.78
N LYS A 293 15.79 10.14 -1.58
CA LYS A 293 17.07 10.13 -2.31
C LYS A 293 17.80 11.43 -2.03
N ASP A 294 18.85 11.34 -1.23
CA ASP A 294 19.59 12.49 -0.71
C ASP A 294 18.65 13.46 0.05
N ASN A 295 18.50 14.70 -0.40
CA ASN A 295 17.59 15.65 0.21
C ASN A 295 16.20 15.67 -0.42
N ARG A 296 15.97 14.96 -1.54
CA ARG A 296 14.67 14.88 -2.20
C ARG A 296 13.81 13.81 -1.54
N VAL A 297 12.57 14.16 -1.25
CA VAL A 297 11.59 13.28 -0.64
C VAL A 297 10.29 13.31 -1.42
N GLU A 298 9.67 12.15 -1.58
CA GLU A 298 8.35 12.00 -2.20
C GLU A 298 7.42 11.23 -1.26
N HIS A 299 6.15 11.65 -1.19
CA HIS A 299 5.07 10.90 -0.58
C HIS A 299 4.14 10.34 -1.65
N TRP A 300 3.78 9.06 -1.50
CA TRP A 300 2.88 8.34 -2.39
C TRP A 300 1.81 7.61 -1.59
N LEU A 301 0.59 7.53 -2.13
CA LEU A 301 -0.52 6.77 -1.57
C LEU A 301 -1.15 5.91 -2.66
N ASN A 302 -1.25 4.60 -2.43
CA ASN A 302 -1.85 3.65 -3.36
C ASN A 302 -1.31 3.76 -4.80
N GLY A 303 0.01 3.95 -4.93
CA GLY A 303 0.71 4.08 -6.21
C GLY A 303 0.60 5.45 -6.88
N VAL A 304 -0.03 6.44 -6.24
CA VAL A 304 -0.16 7.81 -6.76
C VAL A 304 0.72 8.76 -5.95
N LYS A 305 1.58 9.52 -6.64
CA LYS A 305 2.40 10.55 -5.99
C LYS A 305 1.52 11.70 -5.49
N LEU A 306 1.67 12.02 -4.20
CA LEU A 306 0.93 13.10 -3.54
C LEU A 306 1.71 14.41 -3.53
N LEU A 307 2.98 14.35 -3.16
CA LEU A 307 3.85 15.52 -3.04
C LEU A 307 5.31 15.14 -3.17
N GLU A 308 6.12 16.16 -3.36
CA GLU A 308 7.57 16.07 -3.46
C GLU A 308 8.20 17.35 -2.88
N TYR A 309 9.32 17.22 -2.21
CA TYR A 309 10.06 18.35 -1.67
C TYR A 309 11.55 18.06 -1.53
N THR A 310 12.32 19.12 -1.33
CA THR A 310 13.75 19.03 -1.06
C THR A 310 14.04 19.63 0.30
N ARG A 311 14.68 18.85 1.18
CA ARG A 311 15.11 19.31 2.50
C ARG A 311 16.36 20.21 2.39
N GLN A 312 16.65 20.96 3.46
CA GLN A 312 17.89 21.72 3.63
C GLN A 312 18.14 22.80 2.56
N ASN A 313 17.08 23.34 1.97
CA ASN A 313 17.14 24.53 1.11
C ASN A 313 16.36 25.70 1.73
N GLU A 314 16.39 26.85 1.10
CA GLU A 314 15.72 28.05 1.60
C GLU A 314 14.20 27.87 1.74
N MET A 315 13.57 27.20 0.76
CA MET A 315 12.14 26.89 0.83
C MET A 315 11.82 25.98 2.03
N TRP A 316 12.63 24.95 2.28
CA TRP A 316 12.50 24.10 3.46
C TRP A 316 12.58 24.91 4.75
N ASN A 317 13.59 25.76 4.87
CA ASN A 317 13.78 26.62 6.05
C ASN A 317 12.59 27.54 6.29
N ALA A 318 12.04 28.13 5.21
CA ALA A 318 10.84 28.95 5.29
C ALA A 318 9.61 28.16 5.74
N LEU A 319 9.38 26.95 5.19
CA LEU A 319 8.27 26.07 5.60
C LEU A 319 8.36 25.71 7.09
N VAL A 320 9.54 25.32 7.56
CA VAL A 320 9.77 25.00 8.98
C VAL A 320 9.52 26.21 9.87
N ALA A 321 10.00 27.39 9.49
CA ALA A 321 9.84 28.63 10.26
C ALA A 321 8.35 29.04 10.43
N TYR A 322 7.49 28.69 9.46
CA TYR A 322 6.05 28.95 9.51
C TYR A 322 5.21 27.82 10.08
N SER A 323 5.82 26.73 10.53
CA SER A 323 5.15 25.54 11.08
C SER A 323 5.24 25.46 12.62
N LYS A 324 4.55 24.48 13.20
CA LYS A 324 4.73 24.14 14.63
C LYS A 324 6.16 23.72 14.97
N TYR A 325 6.95 23.32 13.96
CA TYR A 325 8.32 22.82 14.12
C TYR A 325 9.37 23.94 14.26
N ARG A 326 9.00 25.20 14.14
CA ARG A 326 9.92 26.36 14.24
C ARG A 326 10.79 26.39 15.50
N ASN A 327 10.30 25.79 16.59
CA ASN A 327 11.01 25.74 17.88
C ASN A 327 11.92 24.50 18.02
N TRP A 328 11.96 23.65 17.00
CA TRP A 328 12.77 22.44 16.99
C TRP A 328 14.01 22.68 16.15
N GLU A 329 15.12 22.96 16.80
CA GLU A 329 16.40 23.16 16.12
C GLU A 329 16.76 21.95 15.27
N ASN A 330 17.21 22.18 14.06
CA ASN A 330 17.58 21.14 13.09
C ASN A 330 16.44 20.16 12.70
N PHE A 331 15.17 20.57 12.83
CA PHE A 331 14.04 19.76 12.39
C PHE A 331 14.21 19.29 10.93
N GLY A 332 14.14 17.96 10.73
CA GLY A 332 14.24 17.34 9.42
C GLY A 332 15.61 17.44 8.73
N ASN A 333 16.64 17.99 9.38
CA ASN A 333 17.97 18.21 8.83
C ASN A 333 18.97 17.08 9.17
N SER A 334 18.55 16.08 9.95
CA SER A 334 19.42 14.92 10.24
C SER A 334 19.76 14.17 8.95
N GLU A 335 21.01 13.73 8.84
CA GLU A 335 21.49 12.92 7.71
C GLU A 335 20.90 11.50 7.76
N TYR A 336 20.81 10.94 8.96
CA TYR A 336 20.23 9.63 9.26
C TYR A 336 19.16 9.78 10.33
N GLY A 337 18.10 8.98 10.25
CA GLY A 337 17.08 8.94 11.30
C GLY A 337 16.37 7.61 11.35
N ASN A 338 15.69 7.37 12.47
CA ASN A 338 14.84 6.20 12.62
C ASN A 338 13.53 6.39 11.83
N ILE A 339 12.91 5.28 11.45
CA ILE A 339 11.51 5.24 11.03
C ILE A 339 10.64 5.05 12.27
N LEU A 340 9.51 5.74 12.35
CA LEU A 340 8.61 5.72 13.47
C LEU A 340 7.18 5.45 13.01
N LEU A 341 6.46 4.62 13.76
CA LEU A 341 5.01 4.49 13.72
C LEU A 341 4.43 5.13 14.96
N GLN A 342 3.45 6.03 14.77
CA GLN A 342 2.93 6.88 15.85
C GLN A 342 1.77 6.22 16.59
N ASP A 343 1.82 6.28 17.93
CA ASP A 343 0.70 6.09 18.84
C ASP A 343 0.06 7.45 19.15
N HIS A 344 -1.06 7.77 18.50
CA HIS A 344 -1.83 8.98 18.77
C HIS A 344 -3.07 8.72 19.65
N GLY A 345 -3.20 7.52 20.21
CA GLY A 345 -4.33 7.12 21.05
C GLY A 345 -5.54 6.57 20.27
N ASP A 346 -5.44 6.47 18.96
CA ASP A 346 -6.47 5.90 18.10
C ASP A 346 -6.04 4.53 17.54
N GLU A 347 -7.02 3.68 17.24
CA GLU A 347 -6.74 2.37 16.67
C GLU A 347 -6.36 2.47 15.19
N VAL A 348 -5.12 2.05 14.88
CA VAL A 348 -4.55 1.99 13.54
C VAL A 348 -3.82 0.66 13.37
N TRP A 349 -3.93 0.07 12.19
CA TRP A 349 -3.32 -1.21 11.84
C TRP A 349 -2.24 -1.02 10.77
N PHE A 350 -1.14 -1.73 10.94
CA PHE A 350 -0.01 -1.75 10.02
C PHE A 350 0.37 -3.17 9.62
N LYS A 351 0.82 -3.35 8.38
CA LYS A 351 1.43 -4.58 7.87
C LYS A 351 2.34 -4.27 6.69
N ASN A 352 3.03 -5.27 6.14
CA ASN A 352 3.86 -5.13 4.94
C ASN A 352 4.88 -3.98 5.05
N ILE A 353 5.48 -3.83 6.24
CA ILE A 353 6.47 -2.78 6.48
C ILE A 353 7.81 -3.22 5.91
N LYS A 354 8.25 -2.58 4.84
CA LYS A 354 9.49 -2.94 4.12
C LYS A 354 10.21 -1.72 3.56
N ILE A 355 11.53 -1.85 3.45
CA ILE A 355 12.42 -0.77 3.04
C ILE A 355 13.45 -1.28 2.02
#